data_580c892d2adb343bf019cfc01372771c
#
_entry.id   580c892d2adb343bf019cfc01372771c
#
_cell.length_a   1.000
_cell.length_b   1.000
_cell.length_c   1.000
_cell.angle_alpha   90.00
_cell.angle_beta   90.00
_cell.angle_gamma   90.00
#
_symmetry.space_group_name_H-M   'P 1'
#
loop_
_entity.id
_entity.type
_entity.pdbx_description
1 polymer ?
#
loop_
_entity_poly.entity_id
_entity_poly.type
_entity_poly.pdbx_seq_one_letter_code
_entity_poly.pdbx_strand_id
1 'polypeptide(L)'
;LLKHSKGALAGKPIELTGWQKFRTCQLYGWIHRETGRKRFKKSFTEVGRKNAKSQMEAGEALFETAIQATKNMETYEVYTAGTKRDQSKIVFSECNLMTKGSILRSKFNFKRDEIVHIKTGSFIKPLSKEDGKTGDGTNPAGLILDEYHQHPTTDFYDLGLGSNTKEPMLTIITTAGKDLTYPCYTQEYDYCSKVLDPDVDVKNDEYFIDICEADKGDDPGALETWQKANPIRAFYDEGIKKIAEDYEIAKQIPEKMIAFMTKVLNIWVSASNNGYMDIKKWKACEVKELPIDLKGRPVYVGFDMSSKIDLTSVAFIVPYQIDKLDSSNKKIVNYALWTH
;
A
#
# COMPACT_ATOMS: atom_id res chain seq x y z
N LEU A 1 -15.45 -4.68 -23.71
CA LEU A 1 -14.32 -4.97 -24.62
C LEU A 1 -13.26 -5.84 -23.96
N LEU A 2 -12.89 -5.56 -22.69
CA LEU A 2 -11.94 -6.36 -21.91
C LEU A 2 -12.66 -7.54 -21.26
N LYS A 3 -11.91 -8.62 -20.99
CA LYS A 3 -12.43 -9.85 -20.40
C LYS A 3 -11.70 -10.18 -19.09
N HIS A 4 -12.42 -10.81 -18.17
CA HIS A 4 -11.79 -11.36 -16.97
C HIS A 4 -10.72 -12.38 -17.34
N SER A 5 -9.53 -12.21 -16.78
CA SER A 5 -8.35 -13.06 -17.08
C SER A 5 -8.35 -14.37 -16.30
N LYS A 6 -8.96 -14.40 -15.10
CA LYS A 6 -8.85 -15.48 -14.11
C LYS A 6 -10.14 -15.69 -13.33
N GLY A 7 -10.20 -16.81 -12.59
CA GLY A 7 -11.30 -17.14 -11.68
C GLY A 7 -12.56 -17.60 -12.39
N ALA A 8 -13.68 -17.64 -11.66
CA ALA A 8 -14.98 -18.12 -12.14
C ALA A 8 -15.56 -17.30 -13.31
N LEU A 9 -15.10 -16.08 -13.49
CA LEU A 9 -15.54 -15.18 -14.55
C LEU A 9 -14.58 -15.16 -15.76
N ALA A 10 -13.53 -15.97 -15.76
CA ALA A 10 -12.54 -16.00 -16.85
C ALA A 10 -13.18 -16.07 -18.24
N GLY A 11 -12.76 -15.20 -19.14
CA GLY A 11 -13.28 -15.10 -20.52
C GLY A 11 -14.60 -14.33 -20.67
N LYS A 12 -15.34 -14.05 -19.59
CA LYS A 12 -16.53 -13.20 -19.65
C LYS A 12 -16.16 -11.72 -19.77
N PRO A 13 -16.98 -10.88 -20.39
CA PRO A 13 -16.75 -9.43 -20.40
C PRO A 13 -16.67 -8.87 -18.98
N ILE A 14 -15.80 -7.88 -18.79
CA ILE A 14 -15.70 -7.17 -17.52
C ILE A 14 -16.85 -6.17 -17.44
N GLU A 15 -17.65 -6.30 -16.39
CA GLU A 15 -18.64 -5.32 -15.97
C GLU A 15 -18.11 -4.61 -14.72
N LEU A 16 -17.91 -3.30 -14.82
CA LEU A 16 -17.39 -2.50 -13.72
C LEU A 16 -18.41 -2.43 -12.59
N THR A 17 -17.96 -2.67 -11.37
CA THR A 17 -18.74 -2.43 -10.15
C THR A 17 -19.00 -0.93 -9.94
N GLY A 18 -19.88 -0.57 -9.01
CA GLY A 18 -20.16 0.84 -8.69
C GLY A 18 -18.91 1.63 -8.32
N TRP A 19 -18.06 1.06 -7.47
CA TRP A 19 -16.78 1.66 -7.08
C TRP A 19 -15.81 1.84 -8.25
N GLN A 20 -15.66 0.83 -9.09
CA GLN A 20 -14.81 0.91 -10.29
C GLN A 20 -15.32 1.95 -11.29
N LYS A 21 -16.65 2.04 -11.48
CA LYS A 21 -17.27 3.07 -12.32
C LYS A 21 -16.98 4.46 -11.77
N PHE A 22 -17.21 4.68 -10.47
CA PHE A 22 -16.92 5.95 -9.81
C PHE A 22 -15.47 6.36 -10.05
N ARG A 23 -14.51 5.51 -9.71
CA ARG A 23 -13.08 5.78 -9.87
C ARG A 23 -12.71 6.09 -11.33
N THR A 24 -13.14 5.27 -12.27
CA THR A 24 -12.83 5.46 -13.70
C THR A 24 -13.44 6.77 -14.23
N CYS A 25 -14.69 7.07 -13.87
CA CYS A 25 -15.35 8.32 -14.26
C CYS A 25 -14.66 9.55 -13.65
N GLN A 26 -14.19 9.47 -12.42
CA GLN A 26 -13.43 10.57 -11.82
C GLN A 26 -12.11 10.80 -12.58
N LEU A 27 -11.31 9.78 -12.77
CA LEU A 27 -9.98 9.89 -13.39
C LEU A 27 -10.03 10.39 -14.84
N TYR A 28 -10.99 9.93 -15.62
CA TYR A 28 -11.01 10.17 -17.07
C TYR A 28 -12.19 11.01 -17.55
N GLY A 29 -13.19 11.25 -16.71
CA GLY A 29 -14.38 12.03 -17.05
C GLY A 29 -14.26 13.52 -16.77
N TRP A 30 -13.41 13.93 -15.83
CA TRP A 30 -13.21 15.33 -15.51
C TRP A 30 -12.10 15.95 -16.38
N ILE A 31 -12.45 17.05 -17.04
CA ILE A 31 -11.55 17.82 -17.89
C ILE A 31 -11.58 19.30 -17.51
N HIS A 32 -10.46 19.97 -17.66
CA HIS A 32 -10.37 21.43 -17.54
C HIS A 32 -11.15 22.09 -18.68
N ARG A 33 -12.03 23.01 -18.33
CA ARG A 33 -12.92 23.68 -19.28
C ARG A 33 -12.16 24.41 -20.39
N GLU A 34 -11.05 25.07 -20.04
CA GLU A 34 -10.29 25.88 -20.97
C GLU A 34 -9.36 25.05 -21.87
N THR A 35 -8.74 24.01 -21.35
CA THR A 35 -7.73 23.25 -22.06
C THR A 35 -8.24 21.94 -22.67
N GLY A 36 -9.38 21.43 -22.21
CA GLY A 36 -9.92 20.10 -22.57
C GLY A 36 -9.07 18.94 -22.07
N ARG A 37 -8.07 19.18 -21.23
CA ARG A 37 -7.17 18.17 -20.68
C ARG A 37 -7.73 17.52 -19.42
N LYS A 38 -7.29 16.30 -19.10
CA LYS A 38 -7.65 15.62 -17.85
C LYS A 38 -7.37 16.52 -16.65
N ARG A 39 -8.28 16.49 -15.67
CA ARG A 39 -8.09 17.17 -14.39
C ARG A 39 -6.94 16.50 -13.60
N PHE A 40 -6.97 15.18 -13.51
CA PHE A 40 -6.05 14.43 -12.67
C PHE A 40 -4.80 14.00 -13.46
N LYS A 41 -3.63 14.27 -12.87
CA LYS A 41 -2.31 13.86 -13.37
C LYS A 41 -1.69 12.76 -12.50
N LYS A 42 -2.27 12.57 -11.31
CA LYS A 42 -1.83 11.58 -10.33
C LYS A 42 -3.04 10.93 -9.66
N SER A 43 -2.92 9.63 -9.34
CA SER A 43 -3.90 8.94 -8.51
C SER A 43 -3.21 8.08 -7.44
N PHE A 44 -3.80 8.10 -6.24
CA PHE A 44 -3.45 7.20 -5.15
C PHE A 44 -4.68 6.39 -4.78
N THR A 45 -4.59 5.07 -4.93
CA THR A 45 -5.66 4.15 -4.55
C THR A 45 -5.13 3.13 -3.55
N GLU A 46 -5.64 3.19 -2.34
CA GLU A 46 -5.31 2.24 -1.30
C GLU A 46 -6.54 1.41 -0.94
N VAL A 47 -6.47 0.09 -1.15
CA VAL A 47 -7.62 -0.81 -0.99
C VAL A 47 -7.16 -2.22 -0.61
N GLY A 48 -7.93 -2.91 0.20
CA GLY A 48 -7.63 -4.28 0.65
C GLY A 48 -7.31 -5.25 -0.49
N ARG A 49 -6.67 -6.36 -0.17
CA ARG A 49 -6.34 -7.41 -1.16
C ARG A 49 -7.60 -8.03 -1.77
N LYS A 50 -7.48 -8.50 -3.03
CA LYS A 50 -8.55 -9.16 -3.78
C LYS A 50 -9.69 -8.23 -4.24
N ASN A 51 -9.45 -6.93 -4.32
CA ASN A 51 -10.36 -5.94 -4.89
C ASN A 51 -9.99 -5.57 -6.34
N ALA A 52 -9.56 -6.53 -7.14
CA ALA A 52 -9.30 -6.41 -8.59
C ALA A 52 -8.30 -5.32 -9.00
N LYS A 53 -7.34 -4.93 -8.11
CA LYS A 53 -6.33 -3.89 -8.39
C LYS A 53 -5.64 -4.07 -9.73
N SER A 54 -4.91 -5.16 -9.92
CA SER A 54 -4.10 -5.39 -11.13
C SER A 54 -4.94 -5.44 -12.42
N GLN A 55 -6.23 -5.82 -12.33
CA GLN A 55 -7.15 -5.80 -13.45
C GLN A 55 -7.56 -4.37 -13.84
N MET A 56 -7.76 -3.50 -12.84
CA MET A 56 -8.03 -2.07 -13.06
C MET A 56 -6.82 -1.38 -13.69
N GLU A 57 -5.63 -1.58 -13.12
CA GLU A 57 -4.37 -1.03 -13.63
C GLU A 57 -4.09 -1.45 -15.08
N ALA A 58 -4.33 -2.71 -15.41
CA ALA A 58 -4.18 -3.21 -16.77
C ALA A 58 -5.17 -2.53 -17.73
N GLY A 59 -6.40 -2.29 -17.27
CA GLY A 59 -7.40 -1.53 -18.04
C GLY A 59 -6.95 -0.09 -18.28
N GLU A 60 -6.39 0.56 -17.28
CA GLU A 60 -5.86 1.93 -17.36
C GLU A 60 -4.63 1.99 -18.27
N ALA A 61 -3.68 1.06 -18.13
CA ALA A 61 -2.52 0.99 -19.02
C ALA A 61 -2.93 0.88 -20.49
N LEU A 62 -3.88 0.02 -20.79
CA LEU A 62 -4.43 -0.14 -22.15
C LEU A 62 -5.15 1.12 -22.62
N PHE A 63 -5.88 1.81 -21.74
CA PHE A 63 -6.59 3.04 -22.06
C PHE A 63 -5.61 4.19 -22.34
N GLU A 64 -4.60 4.40 -21.51
CA GLU A 64 -3.57 5.40 -21.72
C GLU A 64 -2.82 5.16 -23.05
N THR A 65 -2.40 3.91 -23.29
CA THR A 65 -1.64 3.54 -24.49
C THR A 65 -2.43 3.68 -25.80
N ALA A 66 -3.72 3.39 -25.78
CA ALA A 66 -4.53 3.40 -27.02
C ALA A 66 -5.40 4.66 -27.17
N ILE A 67 -6.17 5.00 -26.14
CA ILE A 67 -7.19 6.04 -26.22
C ILE A 67 -6.57 7.42 -25.99
N GLN A 68 -5.88 7.62 -24.89
CA GLN A 68 -5.28 8.91 -24.56
C GLN A 68 -4.18 9.29 -25.55
N ALA A 69 -3.30 8.35 -25.91
CA ALA A 69 -2.29 8.56 -26.93
C ALA A 69 -2.90 8.97 -28.29
N THR A 70 -4.02 8.32 -28.70
CA THR A 70 -4.73 8.69 -29.93
C THR A 70 -5.38 10.07 -29.82
N LYS A 71 -6.04 10.37 -28.68
CA LYS A 71 -6.66 11.68 -28.41
C LYS A 71 -5.65 12.81 -28.51
N ASN A 72 -4.49 12.62 -27.90
CA ASN A 72 -3.43 13.64 -27.81
C ASN A 72 -2.52 13.70 -29.02
N MET A 73 -2.65 12.73 -29.95
CA MET A 73 -1.76 12.58 -31.12
C MET A 73 -0.28 12.50 -30.72
N GLU A 74 -0.02 11.73 -29.65
CA GLU A 74 1.33 11.51 -29.09
C GLU A 74 1.63 10.02 -28.98
N THR A 75 2.91 9.66 -29.06
CA THR A 75 3.36 8.31 -28.69
C THR A 75 3.55 8.26 -27.18
N TYR A 76 2.80 7.41 -26.52
CA TYR A 76 2.83 7.24 -25.06
C TYR A 76 3.73 6.09 -24.66
N GLU A 77 4.65 6.38 -23.75
CA GLU A 77 5.42 5.39 -23.00
C GLU A 77 4.67 5.07 -21.71
N VAL A 78 4.07 3.89 -21.60
CA VAL A 78 3.37 3.46 -20.39
C VAL A 78 4.18 2.39 -19.70
N TYR A 79 4.54 2.63 -18.45
CA TYR A 79 5.36 1.72 -17.68
C TYR A 79 4.60 1.14 -16.50
N THR A 80 4.93 -0.10 -16.14
CA THR A 80 4.46 -0.75 -14.90
C THR A 80 5.66 -1.05 -14.03
N ALA A 81 5.64 -0.63 -12.78
CA ALA A 81 6.74 -0.78 -11.85
C ALA A 81 6.32 -1.49 -10.57
N GLY A 82 7.20 -2.31 -10.04
CA GLY A 82 7.09 -3.01 -8.77
C GLY A 82 8.46 -3.29 -8.19
N THR A 83 8.57 -3.64 -6.94
CA THR A 83 9.86 -3.86 -6.26
C THR A 83 10.69 -5.01 -6.85
N LYS A 84 10.03 -5.95 -7.53
CA LYS A 84 10.66 -7.05 -8.25
C LYS A 84 10.14 -7.07 -9.68
N ARG A 85 10.99 -7.52 -10.63
CA ARG A 85 10.61 -7.64 -12.03
C ARG A 85 9.35 -8.49 -12.26
N ASP A 86 9.17 -9.53 -11.48
CA ASP A 86 7.97 -10.38 -11.57
C ASP A 86 6.71 -9.63 -11.12
N GLN A 87 6.80 -8.71 -10.18
CA GLN A 87 5.68 -7.84 -9.78
C GLN A 87 5.34 -6.84 -10.89
N SER A 88 6.34 -6.16 -11.47
CA SER A 88 6.11 -5.27 -12.62
C SER A 88 5.42 -5.97 -13.78
N LYS A 89 5.68 -7.27 -13.96
CA LYS A 89 5.05 -8.10 -15.00
C LYS A 89 3.62 -8.53 -14.70
N ILE A 90 3.12 -8.36 -13.47
CA ILE A 90 1.74 -8.76 -13.12
C ILE A 90 0.74 -7.95 -13.95
N VAL A 91 0.82 -6.63 -13.90
CA VAL A 91 -0.06 -5.72 -14.65
C VAL A 91 0.13 -5.88 -16.15
N PHE A 92 1.37 -5.96 -16.61
CA PHE A 92 1.71 -6.22 -18.01
C PHE A 92 1.09 -7.52 -18.55
N SER A 93 1.20 -8.62 -17.79
CA SER A 93 0.62 -9.91 -18.13
C SER A 93 -0.91 -9.86 -18.14
N GLU A 94 -1.50 -9.10 -17.21
CA GLU A 94 -2.93 -8.90 -17.13
C GLU A 94 -3.46 -8.17 -18.37
N CYS A 95 -2.77 -7.14 -18.89
CA CYS A 95 -3.09 -6.48 -20.15
C CYS A 95 -3.18 -7.50 -21.31
N ASN A 96 -2.22 -8.43 -21.38
CA ASN A 96 -2.22 -9.48 -22.39
C ASN A 96 -3.42 -10.44 -22.24
N LEU A 97 -3.70 -10.88 -21.00
CA LEU A 97 -4.77 -11.83 -20.72
C LEU A 97 -6.16 -11.23 -20.96
N MET A 98 -6.41 -10.01 -20.50
CA MET A 98 -7.71 -9.32 -20.62
C MET A 98 -8.10 -9.02 -22.07
N THR A 99 -7.15 -8.92 -22.97
CA THR A 99 -7.40 -8.69 -24.41
C THR A 99 -7.62 -9.95 -25.19
N LYS A 100 -7.36 -11.15 -24.65
CA LYS A 100 -7.56 -12.43 -25.36
C LYS A 100 -9.04 -12.60 -25.77
N GLY A 101 -9.28 -12.92 -27.04
CA GLY A 101 -10.63 -13.06 -27.59
C GLY A 101 -11.46 -11.77 -27.59
N SER A 102 -10.81 -10.61 -27.49
CA SER A 102 -11.41 -9.28 -27.59
C SER A 102 -11.05 -8.65 -28.94
N ILE A 103 -11.93 -7.77 -29.45
CA ILE A 103 -11.65 -6.96 -30.64
C ILE A 103 -10.45 -6.03 -30.47
N LEU A 104 -10.10 -5.69 -29.22
CA LEU A 104 -8.91 -4.90 -28.92
C LEU A 104 -7.61 -5.66 -29.21
N ARG A 105 -7.64 -6.98 -29.22
CA ARG A 105 -6.45 -7.80 -29.47
C ARG A 105 -5.75 -7.43 -30.77
N SER A 106 -6.51 -7.18 -31.81
CA SER A 106 -6.00 -6.81 -33.15
C SER A 106 -5.43 -5.39 -33.24
N LYS A 107 -5.61 -4.57 -32.19
CA LYS A 107 -5.08 -3.19 -32.14
C LYS A 107 -3.70 -3.11 -31.53
N PHE A 108 -3.21 -4.21 -30.97
CA PHE A 108 -1.93 -4.27 -30.28
C PHE A 108 -1.05 -5.40 -30.83
N ASN A 109 0.25 -5.14 -30.85
CA ASN A 109 1.29 -6.14 -31.07
C ASN A 109 1.88 -6.57 -29.73
N PHE A 110 1.73 -7.84 -29.35
CA PHE A 110 2.16 -8.41 -28.09
C PHE A 110 3.50 -9.11 -28.26
N LYS A 111 4.55 -8.49 -27.73
CA LYS A 111 5.90 -9.05 -27.62
C LYS A 111 6.14 -9.59 -26.22
N ARG A 112 7.30 -10.19 -25.98
CA ARG A 112 7.68 -10.80 -24.69
C ARG A 112 7.68 -9.81 -23.51
N ASP A 113 8.22 -8.62 -23.73
CA ASP A 113 8.43 -7.60 -22.69
C ASP A 113 7.86 -6.22 -23.13
N GLU A 114 7.01 -6.19 -24.13
CA GLU A 114 6.41 -4.98 -24.68
C GLU A 114 5.07 -5.25 -25.33
N ILE A 115 4.08 -4.40 -25.09
CA ILE A 115 2.79 -4.39 -25.82
C ILE A 115 2.70 -3.07 -26.55
N VAL A 116 2.65 -3.11 -27.88
CA VAL A 116 2.67 -1.91 -28.74
C VAL A 116 1.30 -1.67 -29.35
N HIS A 117 0.75 -0.49 -29.20
CA HIS A 117 -0.45 -0.06 -29.92
C HIS A 117 -0.10 0.30 -31.36
N ILE A 118 -0.67 -0.43 -32.32
CA ILE A 118 -0.27 -0.39 -33.75
C ILE A 118 -0.45 1.00 -34.35
N LYS A 119 -1.54 1.71 -33.99
CA LYS A 119 -1.88 2.99 -34.59
C LYS A 119 -0.95 4.15 -34.17
N THR A 120 -0.53 4.21 -32.89
CA THR A 120 0.22 5.35 -32.34
C THR A 120 1.69 5.02 -32.10
N GLY A 121 2.10 3.75 -32.15
CA GLY A 121 3.41 3.30 -31.71
C GLY A 121 3.61 3.34 -30.17
N SER A 122 2.59 3.76 -29.43
CA SER A 122 2.63 3.78 -27.97
C SER A 122 2.79 2.37 -27.39
N PHE A 123 3.43 2.25 -26.25
CA PHE A 123 3.72 0.93 -25.69
C PHE A 123 3.50 0.83 -24.20
N ILE A 124 3.30 -0.41 -23.72
CA ILE A 124 3.30 -0.80 -22.31
C ILE A 124 4.54 -1.66 -22.06
N LYS A 125 5.34 -1.34 -21.04
CA LYS A 125 6.57 -2.05 -20.69
C LYS A 125 6.77 -2.19 -19.18
N PRO A 126 7.12 -3.39 -18.66
CA PRO A 126 7.46 -3.55 -17.25
C PRO A 126 8.87 -3.04 -16.99
N LEU A 127 9.04 -2.21 -15.95
CA LEU A 127 10.35 -1.75 -15.49
C LEU A 127 11.02 -2.77 -14.56
N SER A 128 12.33 -2.83 -14.62
CA SER A 128 13.17 -3.51 -13.64
C SER A 128 13.67 -2.52 -12.58
N LYS A 129 14.25 -3.02 -11.48
CA LYS A 129 14.80 -2.17 -10.43
C LYS A 129 15.95 -1.28 -10.93
N GLU A 130 16.72 -1.78 -11.89
CA GLU A 130 17.79 -1.05 -12.53
C GLU A 130 17.27 0.15 -13.33
N ASP A 131 16.13 0.00 -14.00
CA ASP A 131 15.49 1.07 -14.80
C ASP A 131 15.06 2.25 -13.90
N GLY A 132 14.64 2.01 -12.65
CA GLY A 132 14.29 3.06 -11.69
C GLY A 132 15.47 3.94 -11.28
N LYS A 133 16.69 3.40 -11.31
CA LYS A 133 17.92 4.14 -10.96
C LYS A 133 18.56 4.87 -12.11
N THR A 134 18.33 4.41 -13.33
CA THR A 134 18.96 4.94 -14.56
C THR A 134 17.97 5.60 -15.50
N GLY A 135 16.84 6.07 -14.99
CA GLY A 135 15.68 6.60 -15.74
C GLY A 135 15.97 7.71 -16.76
N ASP A 136 17.23 8.07 -16.93
CA ASP A 136 17.71 9.00 -17.95
C ASP A 136 17.34 8.47 -19.35
N GLY A 137 16.44 9.19 -20.02
CA GLY A 137 16.00 8.89 -21.40
C GLY A 137 14.61 8.28 -21.54
N THR A 138 13.87 8.06 -20.46
CA THR A 138 12.43 7.71 -20.54
C THR A 138 11.55 8.95 -20.39
N ASN A 139 10.39 8.95 -21.07
CA ASN A 139 9.38 10.01 -20.94
C ASN A 139 8.01 9.38 -20.64
N PRO A 140 7.78 8.93 -19.39
CA PRO A 140 6.61 8.14 -19.04
C PRO A 140 5.33 8.96 -19.13
N ALA A 141 4.55 8.77 -20.21
CA ALA A 141 3.20 9.32 -20.29
C ALA A 141 2.24 8.67 -19.28
N GLY A 142 2.48 7.39 -18.96
CA GLY A 142 1.81 6.67 -17.88
C GLY A 142 2.80 5.85 -17.07
N LEU A 143 2.76 5.97 -15.75
CA LEU A 143 3.51 5.10 -14.84
C LEU A 143 2.58 4.52 -13.79
N ILE A 144 2.55 3.21 -13.68
CA ILE A 144 1.75 2.47 -12.70
C ILE A 144 2.69 1.85 -11.66
N LEU A 145 2.58 2.32 -10.42
CA LEU A 145 3.30 1.80 -9.26
C LEU A 145 2.40 0.81 -8.51
N ASP A 146 2.63 -0.48 -8.73
CA ASP A 146 1.90 -1.54 -8.01
C ASP A 146 2.57 -1.88 -6.68
N GLU A 147 1.74 -2.13 -5.65
CA GLU A 147 2.16 -2.47 -4.28
C GLU A 147 3.19 -1.46 -3.71
N TYR A 148 2.91 -0.15 -3.87
CA TYR A 148 3.86 0.92 -3.50
C TYR A 148 4.29 0.86 -2.02
N HIS A 149 3.48 0.29 -1.13
CA HIS A 149 3.86 0.03 0.27
C HIS A 149 5.11 -0.84 0.44
N GLN A 150 5.60 -1.50 -0.62
CA GLN A 150 6.81 -2.32 -0.59
C GLN A 150 8.04 -1.60 -1.16
N HIS A 151 7.89 -0.39 -1.70
CA HIS A 151 8.99 0.35 -2.29
C HIS A 151 9.81 1.06 -1.19
N PRO A 152 11.11 0.72 -1.04
CA PRO A 152 11.94 1.32 0.01
C PRO A 152 12.45 2.72 -0.36
N THR A 153 12.35 3.12 -1.63
CA THR A 153 12.81 4.41 -2.16
C THR A 153 11.77 5.04 -3.08
N THR A 154 11.97 6.30 -3.44
CA THR A 154 11.11 7.05 -4.37
C THR A 154 11.52 6.94 -5.84
N ASP A 155 12.55 6.15 -6.18
CA ASP A 155 13.16 6.13 -7.52
C ASP A 155 12.14 6.05 -8.67
N PHE A 156 11.18 5.11 -8.59
CA PHE A 156 10.12 5.00 -9.61
C PHE A 156 9.08 6.13 -9.53
N TYR A 157 8.80 6.62 -8.35
CA TYR A 157 7.89 7.74 -8.17
C TYR A 157 8.44 9.00 -8.82
N ASP A 158 9.71 9.31 -8.59
CA ASP A 158 10.42 10.46 -9.17
C ASP A 158 10.48 10.36 -10.69
N LEU A 159 10.69 9.14 -11.22
CA LEU A 159 10.61 8.88 -12.67
C LEU A 159 9.24 9.27 -13.23
N GLY A 160 8.15 8.96 -12.55
CA GLY A 160 6.79 9.28 -12.97
C GLY A 160 6.47 10.78 -13.00
N LEU A 161 7.15 11.56 -12.16
CA LEU A 161 6.99 13.02 -12.14
C LEU A 161 7.73 13.72 -13.30
N GLY A 162 8.71 13.08 -13.92
CA GLY A 162 9.57 13.66 -14.97
C GLY A 162 8.96 13.72 -16.36
N SER A 163 7.66 13.45 -16.53
CA SER A 163 7.00 13.39 -17.84
C SER A 163 6.81 14.76 -18.50
N ASN A 164 7.14 14.82 -19.81
CA ASN A 164 6.92 16.00 -20.68
C ASN A 164 5.72 15.83 -21.63
N THR A 165 4.85 14.83 -21.41
CA THR A 165 3.65 14.62 -22.24
C THR A 165 2.55 15.63 -21.90
N LYS A 166 1.56 15.79 -22.79
CA LYS A 166 0.45 16.73 -22.58
C LYS A 166 -0.42 16.36 -21.38
N GLU A 167 -0.65 15.08 -21.15
CA GLU A 167 -1.54 14.58 -20.10
C GLU A 167 -0.92 13.36 -19.39
N PRO A 168 0.17 13.55 -18.64
CA PRO A 168 0.81 12.45 -17.93
C PRO A 168 -0.12 11.86 -16.87
N MET A 169 0.11 10.59 -16.49
CA MET A 169 -0.62 9.92 -15.42
C MET A 169 0.30 9.05 -14.57
N LEU A 170 0.51 9.45 -13.32
CA LEU A 170 1.14 8.63 -12.30
C LEU A 170 0.03 7.93 -11.49
N THR A 171 -0.10 6.63 -11.66
CA THR A 171 -1.06 5.80 -10.91
C THR A 171 -0.33 5.03 -9.81
N ILE A 172 -0.69 5.28 -8.58
CA ILE A 172 -0.21 4.55 -7.41
C ILE A 172 -1.36 3.68 -6.90
N ILE A 173 -1.13 2.37 -6.81
CA ILE A 173 -2.10 1.46 -6.23
C ILE A 173 -1.43 0.53 -5.24
N THR A 174 -2.04 0.39 -4.06
CA THR A 174 -1.40 -0.31 -2.96
C THR A 174 -2.41 -0.92 -1.99
N THR A 175 -1.91 -1.65 -1.03
CA THR A 175 -2.56 -1.94 0.25
C THR A 175 -1.77 -1.28 1.37
N ALA A 176 -2.33 -1.20 2.56
CA ALA A 176 -1.56 -0.88 3.75
C ALA A 176 -0.38 -1.86 3.95
N GLY A 177 0.69 -1.34 4.52
CA GLY A 177 1.93 -2.06 4.79
C GLY A 177 2.20 -2.28 6.28
N LYS A 178 3.37 -2.84 6.55
CA LYS A 178 3.88 -3.08 7.91
C LYS A 178 5.10 -2.22 8.24
N ASP A 179 5.69 -1.63 7.23
CA ASP A 179 6.84 -0.74 7.39
C ASP A 179 6.38 0.71 7.24
N LEU A 180 6.33 1.39 8.36
CA LEU A 180 5.90 2.79 8.43
C LEU A 180 7.03 3.77 8.08
N THR A 181 8.22 3.28 7.75
CA THR A 181 9.37 4.12 7.36
C THR A 181 9.45 4.33 5.85
N TYR A 182 8.73 3.53 5.07
CA TYR A 182 8.77 3.61 3.60
C TYR A 182 8.00 4.82 3.06
N PRO A 183 8.42 5.34 1.90
CA PRO A 183 7.84 6.54 1.28
C PRO A 183 6.32 6.48 1.09
N CYS A 184 5.78 5.30 0.82
CA CYS A 184 4.33 5.12 0.68
C CYS A 184 3.55 5.59 1.91
N TYR A 185 4.05 5.31 3.12
CA TYR A 185 3.42 5.75 4.36
C TYR A 185 3.83 7.18 4.74
N THR A 186 5.14 7.44 4.79
CA THR A 186 5.68 8.70 5.34
C THR A 186 5.42 9.92 4.46
N GLN A 187 5.19 9.70 3.16
CA GLN A 187 5.00 10.78 2.19
C GLN A 187 3.60 10.73 1.57
N GLU A 188 3.27 9.62 0.86
CA GLU A 188 2.02 9.58 0.09
C GLU A 188 0.78 9.44 0.94
N TYR A 189 0.73 8.44 1.83
CA TYR A 189 -0.44 8.24 2.70
C TYR A 189 -0.66 9.43 3.63
N ASP A 190 0.39 9.96 4.24
CA ASP A 190 0.33 11.15 5.11
C ASP A 190 -0.18 12.38 4.34
N TYR A 191 0.37 12.62 3.14
CA TYR A 191 -0.07 13.72 2.29
C TYR A 191 -1.52 13.55 1.81
N CYS A 192 -1.88 12.36 1.33
CA CYS A 192 -3.23 12.06 0.87
C CYS A 192 -4.26 12.22 2.00
N SER A 193 -3.94 11.77 3.21
CA SER A 193 -4.79 11.92 4.38
C SER A 193 -5.03 13.39 4.72
N LYS A 194 -4.00 14.25 4.60
CA LYS A 194 -4.13 15.70 4.80
C LYS A 194 -4.99 16.38 3.73
N VAL A 195 -4.91 15.93 2.47
CA VAL A 195 -5.76 16.47 1.39
C VAL A 195 -7.22 16.07 1.58
N LEU A 196 -7.49 14.88 2.13
CA LEU A 196 -8.85 14.40 2.40
C LEU A 196 -9.44 14.95 3.69
N ASP A 197 -8.63 15.45 4.61
CA ASP A 197 -9.09 16.00 5.88
C ASP A 197 -9.63 17.42 5.69
N PRO A 198 -10.94 17.65 5.91
CA PRO A 198 -11.55 18.98 5.75
C PRO A 198 -11.03 20.02 6.75
N ASP A 199 -10.43 19.58 7.87
CA ASP A 199 -9.93 20.47 8.92
C ASP A 199 -8.48 20.94 8.64
N VAL A 200 -7.84 20.41 7.58
CA VAL A 200 -6.47 20.74 7.16
C VAL A 200 -6.52 21.54 5.85
N ASP A 201 -5.90 22.72 5.81
CA ASP A 201 -5.87 23.55 4.59
C ASP A 201 -4.78 23.10 3.61
N VAL A 202 -4.91 21.86 3.13
CA VAL A 202 -4.08 21.28 2.06
C VAL A 202 -5.00 20.89 0.89
N LYS A 203 -4.76 21.45 -0.29
CA LYS A 203 -5.57 21.19 -1.48
C LYS A 203 -4.73 20.75 -2.65
N ASN A 204 -5.21 19.75 -3.39
CA ASN A 204 -4.58 19.31 -4.63
C ASN A 204 -5.65 18.80 -5.62
N ASP A 205 -6.10 19.67 -6.49
CA ASP A 205 -7.16 19.39 -7.46
C ASP A 205 -6.71 18.49 -8.63
N GLU A 206 -5.42 18.27 -8.81
CA GLU A 206 -4.88 17.42 -9.86
C GLU A 206 -4.53 15.99 -9.35
N TYR A 207 -4.79 15.71 -8.07
CA TYR A 207 -4.51 14.43 -7.44
C TYR A 207 -5.81 13.73 -7.03
N PHE A 208 -6.14 12.62 -7.68
CA PHE A 208 -7.25 11.76 -7.28
C PHE A 208 -6.83 10.84 -6.16
N ILE A 209 -7.53 10.89 -5.04
CA ILE A 209 -7.23 10.09 -3.85
C ILE A 209 -8.44 9.22 -3.49
N ASP A 210 -8.21 7.93 -3.31
CA ASP A 210 -9.23 6.93 -2.97
C ASP A 210 -8.65 5.93 -1.97
N ILE A 211 -8.93 6.14 -0.68
CA ILE A 211 -8.45 5.30 0.42
C ILE A 211 -9.65 4.54 1.00
N CYS A 212 -9.62 3.22 0.82
CA CYS A 212 -10.61 2.30 1.36
C CYS A 212 -9.99 1.51 2.51
N GLU A 213 -10.21 1.97 3.74
CA GLU A 213 -9.66 1.36 4.96
C GLU A 213 -10.70 1.29 6.07
N ALA A 214 -10.51 0.45 7.06
CA ALA A 214 -11.30 0.44 8.28
C ALA A 214 -10.85 1.58 9.20
N ASP A 215 -11.81 2.19 9.91
CA ASP A 215 -11.49 3.27 10.84
C ASP A 215 -10.91 2.75 12.16
N LYS A 216 -10.19 3.63 12.84
CA LYS A 216 -9.64 3.33 14.16
C LYS A 216 -10.78 3.10 15.16
N GLY A 217 -10.83 1.87 15.70
CA GLY A 217 -11.85 1.46 16.69
C GLY A 217 -13.01 0.67 16.09
N ASP A 218 -13.05 0.49 14.77
CA ASP A 218 -14.00 -0.43 14.13
C ASP A 218 -13.81 -1.86 14.65
N ASP A 219 -14.91 -2.61 14.77
CA ASP A 219 -14.85 -4.04 15.06
C ASP A 219 -14.29 -4.81 13.86
N PRO A 220 -13.14 -5.49 14.00
CA PRO A 220 -12.55 -6.26 12.89
C PRO A 220 -13.43 -7.42 12.39
N GLY A 221 -14.42 -7.82 13.15
CA GLY A 221 -15.35 -8.89 12.79
C GLY A 221 -16.64 -8.43 12.12
N ALA A 222 -16.90 -7.13 12.07
CA ALA A 222 -18.14 -6.59 11.53
C ALA A 222 -18.11 -6.50 10.00
N LEU A 223 -19.25 -6.80 9.36
CA LEU A 223 -19.39 -6.73 7.90
C LEU A 223 -19.17 -5.30 7.38
N GLU A 224 -19.66 -4.31 8.08
CA GLU A 224 -19.53 -2.89 7.75
C GLU A 224 -18.04 -2.48 7.70
N THR A 225 -17.24 -2.97 8.63
CA THR A 225 -15.79 -2.77 8.66
C THR A 225 -15.12 -3.38 7.43
N TRP A 226 -15.54 -4.60 7.06
CA TRP A 226 -15.01 -5.26 5.86
C TRP A 226 -15.35 -4.49 4.59
N GLN A 227 -16.57 -3.94 4.51
CA GLN A 227 -17.04 -3.17 3.35
C GLN A 227 -16.29 -1.86 3.16
N LYS A 228 -15.89 -1.17 4.23
CA LYS A 228 -15.06 0.03 4.15
C LYS A 228 -13.75 -0.24 3.39
N ALA A 229 -13.06 -1.32 3.73
CA ALA A 229 -11.76 -1.66 3.16
C ALA A 229 -11.82 -2.48 1.86
N ASN A 230 -13.00 -3.06 1.53
CA ASN A 230 -13.15 -3.99 0.41
C ASN A 230 -14.37 -3.65 -0.45
N PRO A 231 -14.30 -2.59 -1.27
CA PRO A 231 -15.42 -2.10 -2.08
C PRO A 231 -15.88 -3.06 -3.19
N ILE A 232 -15.18 -4.17 -3.40
CA ILE A 232 -15.59 -5.25 -4.29
C ILE A 232 -15.77 -6.55 -3.49
N ARG A 233 -14.72 -7.01 -2.80
CA ARG A 233 -14.66 -8.32 -2.17
C ARG A 233 -15.76 -8.53 -1.11
N ALA A 234 -16.11 -7.49 -0.35
CA ALA A 234 -17.12 -7.57 0.71
C ALA A 234 -18.56 -7.29 0.24
N PHE A 235 -18.81 -7.33 -1.09
CA PHE A 235 -20.13 -7.11 -1.67
C PHE A 235 -20.69 -8.31 -2.43
N TYR A 236 -20.06 -9.50 -2.31
CA TYR A 236 -20.59 -10.76 -2.82
C TYR A 236 -20.32 -11.91 -1.84
N ASP A 237 -21.22 -12.89 -1.81
CA ASP A 237 -21.29 -13.92 -0.77
C ASP A 237 -19.97 -14.69 -0.57
N GLU A 238 -19.33 -15.13 -1.66
CA GLU A 238 -18.07 -15.88 -1.58
C GLU A 238 -16.92 -15.02 -1.04
N GLY A 239 -16.92 -13.72 -1.36
CA GLY A 239 -15.94 -12.78 -0.85
C GLY A 239 -16.11 -12.54 0.65
N ILE A 240 -17.35 -12.35 1.12
CA ILE A 240 -17.69 -12.19 2.52
C ILE A 240 -17.33 -13.47 3.29
N LYS A 241 -17.72 -14.65 2.78
CA LYS A 241 -17.37 -15.93 3.38
C LYS A 241 -15.85 -16.10 3.55
N LYS A 242 -15.09 -15.75 2.55
CA LYS A 242 -13.61 -15.81 2.60
C LYS A 242 -13.02 -14.83 3.61
N ILE A 243 -13.59 -13.64 3.78
CA ILE A 243 -13.14 -12.68 4.80
C ILE A 243 -13.44 -13.23 6.19
N ALA A 244 -14.63 -13.81 6.40
CA ALA A 244 -15.01 -14.42 7.65
C ALA A 244 -14.08 -15.61 8.04
N GLU A 245 -13.76 -16.49 7.09
CA GLU A 245 -12.80 -17.58 7.29
C GLU A 245 -11.41 -17.05 7.69
N ASP A 246 -10.90 -16.02 6.98
CA ASP A 246 -9.63 -15.37 7.26
C ASP A 246 -9.63 -14.75 8.68
N TYR A 247 -10.76 -14.15 9.10
CA TYR A 247 -10.92 -13.55 10.43
C TYR A 247 -10.94 -14.60 11.55
N GLU A 248 -11.68 -15.70 11.38
CA GLU A 248 -11.72 -16.79 12.38
C GLU A 248 -10.32 -17.35 12.65
N ILE A 249 -9.48 -17.49 11.60
CA ILE A 249 -8.09 -17.90 11.75
C ILE A 249 -7.28 -16.80 12.46
N ALA A 250 -7.50 -15.54 12.09
CA ALA A 250 -6.78 -14.41 12.64
C ALA A 250 -7.01 -14.24 14.15
N LYS A 251 -8.23 -14.49 14.65
CA LYS A 251 -8.54 -14.45 16.09
C LYS A 251 -7.69 -15.42 16.92
N GLN A 252 -7.26 -16.52 16.32
CA GLN A 252 -6.52 -17.59 17.02
C GLN A 252 -5.01 -17.37 16.99
N ILE A 253 -4.51 -16.61 15.99
CA ILE A 253 -3.06 -16.49 15.71
C ILE A 253 -2.71 -15.01 15.57
N PRO A 254 -1.97 -14.41 16.54
CA PRO A 254 -1.64 -12.97 16.54
C PRO A 254 -0.99 -12.47 15.25
N GLU A 255 -0.06 -13.24 14.68
CA GLU A 255 0.60 -12.90 13.42
C GLU A 255 -0.36 -12.86 12.23
N LYS A 256 -1.39 -13.72 12.24
CA LYS A 256 -2.46 -13.71 11.24
C LYS A 256 -3.38 -12.52 11.43
N MET A 257 -3.61 -12.08 12.67
CA MET A 257 -4.37 -10.86 12.95
C MET A 257 -3.67 -9.62 12.35
N ILE A 258 -2.36 -9.48 12.51
CA ILE A 258 -1.59 -8.40 11.87
C ILE A 258 -1.75 -8.45 10.34
N ALA A 259 -1.68 -9.66 9.76
CA ALA A 259 -1.88 -9.82 8.32
C ALA A 259 -3.32 -9.50 7.89
N PHE A 260 -4.32 -9.84 8.69
CA PHE A 260 -5.72 -9.51 8.46
C PHE A 260 -5.94 -7.99 8.51
N MET A 261 -5.45 -7.33 9.55
CA MET A 261 -5.54 -5.87 9.69
C MET A 261 -4.92 -5.16 8.47
N THR A 262 -3.71 -5.55 8.05
CA THR A 262 -3.02 -4.87 6.93
C THR A 262 -3.55 -5.25 5.56
N LYS A 263 -3.93 -6.50 5.33
CA LYS A 263 -4.22 -6.99 3.97
C LYS A 263 -5.71 -7.08 3.64
N VAL A 264 -6.55 -7.19 4.68
CA VAL A 264 -8.02 -7.26 4.53
C VAL A 264 -8.66 -5.95 4.97
N LEU A 265 -8.33 -5.46 6.17
CA LEU A 265 -8.89 -4.20 6.67
C LEU A 265 -8.13 -2.96 6.20
N ASN A 266 -7.01 -3.17 5.52
CA ASN A 266 -6.22 -2.11 4.91
C ASN A 266 -5.71 -1.05 5.91
N ILE A 267 -5.38 -1.48 7.12
CA ILE A 267 -4.89 -0.61 8.20
C ILE A 267 -3.36 -0.70 8.27
N TRP A 268 -2.68 0.42 8.31
CA TRP A 268 -1.24 0.48 8.54
C TRP A 268 -0.91 0.04 9.96
N VAL A 269 -0.07 -0.98 10.08
CA VAL A 269 0.35 -1.56 11.36
C VAL A 269 1.87 -1.54 11.44
N SER A 270 2.42 -0.92 12.47
CA SER A 270 3.86 -0.99 12.70
C SER A 270 4.31 -2.43 12.96
N ALA A 271 5.33 -2.89 12.25
CA ALA A 271 5.97 -4.18 12.53
C ALA A 271 6.55 -4.26 13.95
N SER A 272 6.80 -3.10 14.57
CA SER A 272 7.22 -2.99 15.96
C SER A 272 6.15 -3.40 16.99
N ASN A 273 4.88 -3.60 16.55
CA ASN A 273 3.86 -4.20 17.42
C ASN A 273 4.11 -5.70 17.73
N ASN A 274 5.05 -6.35 17.02
CA ASN A 274 5.73 -7.56 17.47
C ASN A 274 7.03 -7.21 18.22
N GLY A 275 7.06 -6.08 18.89
CA GLY A 275 8.18 -5.70 19.73
C GLY A 275 8.53 -6.84 20.68
N TYR A 276 9.81 -6.99 20.96
CA TYR A 276 10.39 -7.89 21.95
C TYR A 276 9.60 -7.91 23.28
N MET A 277 8.78 -6.86 23.52
CA MET A 277 8.02 -6.65 24.76
C MET A 277 6.55 -6.29 24.49
N ASP A 278 5.64 -6.92 25.23
CA ASP A 278 4.23 -6.51 25.26
C ASP A 278 4.12 -5.12 25.91
N ILE A 279 3.88 -4.09 25.12
CA ILE A 279 3.80 -2.70 25.56
C ILE A 279 2.72 -2.48 26.63
N LYS A 280 1.61 -3.23 26.60
CA LYS A 280 0.57 -3.12 27.64
C LYS A 280 1.08 -3.64 28.97
N LYS A 281 1.77 -4.77 28.98
CA LYS A 281 2.40 -5.32 30.19
C LYS A 281 3.54 -4.44 30.66
N TRP A 282 4.34 -3.92 29.72
CA TRP A 282 5.41 -2.97 30.04
C TRP A 282 4.88 -1.71 30.73
N LYS A 283 3.86 -1.06 30.17
CA LYS A 283 3.22 0.11 30.79
C LYS A 283 2.55 -0.21 32.13
N ALA A 284 2.04 -1.41 32.30
CA ALA A 284 1.49 -1.86 33.58
C ALA A 284 2.56 -2.01 34.71
N CYS A 285 3.83 -2.08 34.34
CA CYS A 285 4.96 -2.10 35.26
C CYS A 285 5.42 -0.68 35.65
N GLU A 286 4.87 0.36 35.02
CA GLU A 286 5.24 1.75 35.32
C GLU A 286 4.84 2.13 36.75
N VAL A 287 5.79 2.71 37.51
CA VAL A 287 5.57 3.21 38.84
C VAL A 287 6.01 4.68 38.92
N LYS A 288 5.23 5.50 39.62
CA LYS A 288 5.58 6.93 39.81
C LYS A 288 6.78 7.13 40.75
N GLU A 289 6.91 6.25 41.73
CA GLU A 289 8.00 6.26 42.70
C GLU A 289 8.59 4.86 42.79
N LEU A 290 9.90 4.78 42.93
CA LEU A 290 10.57 3.49 43.10
C LEU A 290 10.17 2.89 44.45
N PRO A 291 9.76 1.61 44.49
CA PRO A 291 9.28 0.96 45.72
C PRO A 291 10.39 0.64 46.73
N ILE A 292 11.61 1.08 46.48
CA ILE A 292 12.80 0.78 47.28
C ILE A 292 13.77 1.97 47.30
N ASP A 293 14.54 2.06 48.43
CA ASP A 293 15.71 2.92 48.47
C ASP A 293 16.86 2.28 47.69
N LEU A 294 17.42 3.02 46.71
CA LEU A 294 18.53 2.58 45.88
C LEU A 294 19.90 2.72 46.52
N LYS A 295 20.01 3.47 47.59
CA LYS A 295 21.29 3.77 48.22
C LYS A 295 22.02 2.51 48.71
N GLY A 296 23.25 2.33 48.25
CA GLY A 296 24.08 1.19 48.62
C GLY A 296 23.73 -0.14 47.92
N ARG A 297 22.83 -0.14 46.92
CA ARG A 297 22.49 -1.34 46.17
C ARG A 297 23.35 -1.50 44.92
N PRO A 298 23.62 -2.74 44.46
CA PRO A 298 24.29 -2.97 43.20
C PRO A 298 23.40 -2.51 42.03
N VAL A 299 23.98 -1.78 41.09
CA VAL A 299 23.33 -1.33 39.86
C VAL A 299 24.03 -1.97 38.69
N TYR A 300 23.25 -2.60 37.79
CA TYR A 300 23.74 -3.05 36.51
C TYR A 300 23.42 -1.99 35.47
N VAL A 301 24.40 -1.62 34.64
CA VAL A 301 24.27 -0.55 33.68
C VAL A 301 24.53 -1.13 32.28
N GLY A 302 23.56 -0.95 31.36
CA GLY A 302 23.69 -1.28 29.95
C GLY A 302 23.81 0.00 29.13
N PHE A 303 24.75 0.02 28.18
CA PHE A 303 24.92 1.10 27.22
C PHE A 303 24.68 0.55 25.81
N ASP A 304 23.89 1.29 25.04
CA ASP A 304 23.80 1.10 23.60
C ASP A 304 24.23 2.42 22.94
N MET A 305 25.35 2.37 22.21
CA MET A 305 25.98 3.55 21.61
C MET A 305 25.89 3.48 20.10
N SER A 306 25.22 4.45 19.50
CA SER A 306 25.19 4.56 18.06
C SER A 306 26.32 5.43 17.51
N SER A 307 26.75 5.10 16.28
CA SER A 307 27.81 5.85 15.60
C SER A 307 27.31 6.80 14.51
N LYS A 308 26.00 6.81 14.16
CA LYS A 308 25.45 7.65 13.08
C LYS A 308 24.00 8.12 13.29
N ILE A 309 22.99 7.29 12.99
CA ILE A 309 21.57 7.73 12.90
C ILE A 309 20.68 7.01 13.93
N ASP A 310 21.26 6.21 14.76
CA ASP A 310 20.57 5.44 15.79
C ASP A 310 20.58 6.15 17.13
N LEU A 311 19.70 5.76 18.04
CA LEU A 311 19.60 6.36 19.37
C LEU A 311 20.65 5.78 20.32
N THR A 312 21.34 6.64 21.06
CA THR A 312 22.14 6.19 22.21
C THR A 312 21.23 6.04 23.41
N SER A 313 21.29 4.91 24.09
CA SER A 313 20.48 4.65 25.28
C SER A 313 21.31 4.12 26.42
N VAL A 314 20.90 4.45 27.66
CA VAL A 314 21.46 3.92 28.88
C VAL A 314 20.36 3.31 29.72
N ALA A 315 20.53 2.08 30.16
CA ALA A 315 19.59 1.38 31.02
C ALA A 315 20.25 1.04 32.36
N PHE A 316 19.51 1.27 33.45
CA PHE A 316 19.94 0.95 34.82
C PHE A 316 19.01 -0.11 35.41
N ILE A 317 19.55 -1.17 35.98
CA ILE A 317 18.78 -2.27 36.58
C ILE A 317 19.27 -2.49 38.01
N VAL A 318 18.36 -2.41 38.97
CA VAL A 318 18.60 -2.74 40.38
C VAL A 318 17.72 -3.90 40.80
N PRO A 319 18.26 -5.09 41.09
CA PRO A 319 17.50 -6.20 41.62
C PRO A 319 17.13 -5.96 43.08
N TYR A 320 15.91 -6.32 43.48
CA TYR A 320 15.47 -6.28 44.88
C TYR A 320 14.51 -7.43 45.20
N GLN A 321 14.52 -7.89 46.43
CA GLN A 321 13.61 -8.94 46.90
C GLN A 321 12.32 -8.33 47.43
N ILE A 322 11.20 -8.96 47.15
CA ILE A 322 9.90 -8.64 47.72
C ILE A 322 9.47 -9.76 48.69
N ASP A 323 8.61 -9.40 49.65
CA ASP A 323 8.12 -10.33 50.69
C ASP A 323 7.03 -11.30 50.16
N LYS A 324 7.14 -11.70 48.87
CA LYS A 324 6.35 -12.77 48.27
C LYS A 324 7.25 -13.96 47.98
N LEU A 325 6.69 -15.15 48.15
CA LEU A 325 7.38 -16.40 47.81
C LEU A 325 6.87 -16.95 46.50
N ASP A 326 7.77 -17.55 45.73
CA ASP A 326 7.39 -18.30 44.49
C ASP A 326 6.85 -19.70 44.85
N SER A 327 6.49 -20.46 43.81
CA SER A 327 6.01 -21.85 43.97
C SER A 327 7.04 -22.81 44.60
N SER A 328 8.30 -22.39 44.68
CA SER A 328 9.41 -23.13 45.30
C SER A 328 9.81 -22.59 46.68
N ASN A 329 8.95 -21.76 47.30
CA ASN A 329 9.15 -21.15 48.62
C ASN A 329 10.39 -20.24 48.72
N LYS A 330 10.82 -19.66 47.56
CA LYS A 330 11.93 -18.67 47.51
C LYS A 330 11.36 -17.26 47.37
N LYS A 331 12.04 -16.27 47.94
CA LYS A 331 11.67 -14.86 47.77
C LYS A 331 11.77 -14.45 46.30
N ILE A 332 10.72 -13.82 45.80
CA ILE A 332 10.69 -13.31 44.43
C ILE A 332 11.65 -12.14 44.32
N VAL A 333 12.47 -12.13 43.27
CA VAL A 333 13.34 -11.01 42.90
C VAL A 333 12.62 -10.18 41.84
N ASN A 334 12.38 -8.91 42.17
CA ASN A 334 11.94 -7.90 41.23
C ASN A 334 13.10 -7.03 40.78
N TYR A 335 12.87 -6.27 39.73
CA TYR A 335 13.87 -5.38 39.16
C TYR A 335 13.30 -3.97 39.06
N ALA A 336 14.00 -2.98 39.62
CA ALA A 336 13.76 -1.59 39.29
C ALA A 336 14.58 -1.24 38.05
N LEU A 337 13.90 -0.77 37.01
CA LEU A 337 14.51 -0.41 35.74
C LEU A 337 14.16 1.03 35.40
N TRP A 338 15.13 1.80 34.96
CA TRP A 338 14.89 3.08 34.27
C TRP A 338 15.87 3.27 33.12
N THR A 339 15.48 4.06 32.16
CA THR A 339 16.26 4.38 30.97
C THR A 339 16.37 5.89 30.82
N HIS A 340 17.43 6.33 30.17
CA HIS A 340 17.63 7.73 29.82
C HIS A 340 18.06 7.86 28.37
#